data_a1d54c7fc17f0038a0be1b5d9e7c37c3
#
_entry.id   a1d54c7fc17f0038a0be1b5d9e7c37c3
#
_cell.length_a   1.000
_cell.length_b   1.000
_cell.length_c   1.000
_cell.angle_alpha   90.00
_cell.angle_beta   90.00
_cell.angle_gamma   90.00
#
_symmetry.space_group_name_H-M   'P 1'
#
loop_
_entity.id
_entity.type
_entity.pdbx_description
1 polymer ?
#
loop_
_entity_poly.entity_id
_entity_poly.type
_entity_poly.pdbx_seq_one_letter_code
_entity_poly.pdbx_strand_id
1 'polypeptide(L)'
;MKYSIIIAVYNRLEEVKELLESAEKLEGNRCLFELLFVDDGSKDGFKEFIEQYHSASGLQIRAIYQQNQGPGAARNYGMSKAQGEYFIFVDSDCMFPPQWLAEIEKAQNEHHYDAFGGPDTCHPSFSPLLKAINYSMTSFIGTG
;
A
#
# COMPACT_ATOMS: atom_id res chain seq x y z
N MET A 1 17.36 -1.02 4.18
CA MET A 1 15.96 -1.08 3.68
C MET A 1 15.93 -0.53 2.26
N LYS A 2 15.35 -1.24 1.32
CA LYS A 2 15.33 -0.83 -0.10
C LYS A 2 14.03 -0.08 -0.43
N TYR A 3 12.90 -0.52 0.10
CA TYR A 3 11.60 0.04 -0.21
C TYR A 3 10.85 0.54 1.03
N SER A 4 10.23 1.70 0.95
CA SER A 4 9.18 2.14 1.88
C SER A 4 7.84 2.16 1.16
N ILE A 5 6.92 1.29 1.59
CA ILE A 5 5.56 1.23 1.09
C ILE A 5 4.74 2.22 1.93
N ILE A 6 4.40 3.36 1.33
CA ILE A 6 3.74 4.48 2.01
C ILE A 6 2.23 4.39 1.77
N ILE A 7 1.47 4.28 2.84
CA ILE A 7 0.02 4.07 2.84
C ILE A 7 -0.62 5.20 3.64
N ALA A 8 -1.30 6.12 2.94
CA ALA A 8 -2.09 7.16 3.59
C ALA A 8 -3.43 6.58 4.07
N VAL A 9 -3.79 6.86 5.33
CA VAL A 9 -5.00 6.33 5.98
C VAL A 9 -5.82 7.48 6.54
N TYR A 10 -7.14 7.44 6.31
CA TYR A 10 -8.10 8.32 6.98
C TYR A 10 -9.46 7.62 7.13
N ASN A 11 -9.79 7.17 8.35
CA ASN A 11 -11.02 6.44 8.67
C ASN A 11 -11.23 5.21 7.77
N ARG A 12 -10.24 4.33 7.68
CA ARG A 12 -10.20 3.14 6.82
C ARG A 12 -9.69 1.89 7.58
N LEU A 13 -10.07 1.76 8.85
CA LEU A 13 -9.57 0.68 9.70
C LEU A 13 -9.84 -0.70 9.12
N GLU A 14 -11.04 -0.95 8.59
CA GLU A 14 -11.40 -2.29 8.08
C GLU A 14 -10.61 -2.62 6.81
N GLU A 15 -10.47 -1.66 5.91
CA GLU A 15 -9.66 -1.84 4.69
C GLU A 15 -8.17 -2.06 5.03
N VAL A 16 -7.65 -1.36 6.04
CA VAL A 16 -6.27 -1.59 6.51
C VAL A 16 -6.09 -2.99 7.09
N LYS A 17 -7.08 -3.57 7.77
CA LYS A 17 -7.03 -4.96 8.24
C LYS A 17 -6.90 -5.94 7.07
N GLU A 18 -7.69 -5.75 6.02
CA GLU A 18 -7.64 -6.57 4.80
C GLU A 18 -6.29 -6.42 4.08
N LEU A 19 -5.78 -5.18 3.98
CA LEU A 19 -4.46 -4.90 3.42
C LEU A 19 -3.37 -5.63 4.21
N LEU A 20 -3.36 -5.54 5.54
CA LEU A 20 -2.39 -6.21 6.40
C LEU A 20 -2.49 -7.74 6.28
N GLU A 21 -3.70 -8.29 6.23
CA GLU A 21 -3.91 -9.72 6.02
C GLU A 21 -3.31 -10.20 4.68
N SER A 22 -3.40 -9.39 3.64
CA SER A 22 -2.77 -9.67 2.35
C SER A 22 -1.24 -9.51 2.41
N ALA A 23 -0.75 -8.49 3.13
CA ALA A 23 0.68 -8.23 3.31
C ALA A 23 1.39 -9.37 4.06
N GLU A 24 0.71 -10.01 5.04
CA GLU A 24 1.24 -11.19 5.75
C GLU A 24 1.55 -12.37 4.80
N LYS A 25 0.92 -12.40 3.63
CA LYS A 25 1.10 -13.44 2.61
C LYS A 25 2.14 -13.09 1.54
N LEU A 26 2.74 -11.87 1.61
CA LEU A 26 3.77 -11.45 0.66
C LEU A 26 4.98 -12.41 0.68
N GLU A 27 5.40 -12.81 -0.50
CA GLU A 27 6.61 -13.60 -0.72
C GLU A 27 7.82 -12.68 -0.90
N GLY A 28 9.01 -13.20 -0.62
CA GLY A 28 10.25 -12.45 -0.79
C GLY A 28 10.95 -12.06 0.52
N ASN A 29 11.98 -11.24 0.41
CA ASN A 29 12.80 -10.85 1.55
C ASN A 29 12.18 -9.65 2.31
N ARG A 30 11.56 -9.94 3.43
CA ARG A 30 10.87 -8.95 4.29
C ARG A 30 11.77 -7.89 4.92
N CYS A 31 13.07 -8.14 4.98
CA CYS A 31 14.02 -7.14 5.46
C CYS A 31 14.26 -5.99 4.45
N LEU A 32 13.78 -6.15 3.22
CA LEU A 32 13.99 -5.15 2.18
C LEU A 32 12.95 -4.02 2.20
N PHE A 33 11.82 -4.18 2.88
CA PHE A 33 10.76 -3.19 2.87
C PHE A 33 10.16 -2.92 4.25
N GLU A 34 9.58 -1.75 4.40
CA GLU A 34 8.68 -1.38 5.50
C GLU A 34 7.28 -1.05 4.96
N LEU A 35 6.25 -1.29 5.76
CA LEU A 35 4.94 -0.69 5.59
C LEU A 35 4.88 0.56 6.47
N LEU A 36 4.81 1.73 5.86
CA LEU A 36 4.72 3.01 6.55
C LEU A 36 3.31 3.57 6.41
N PHE A 37 2.50 3.37 7.44
CA PHE A 37 1.18 3.97 7.54
C PHE A 37 1.27 5.43 7.97
N VAL A 38 0.58 6.30 7.25
CA VAL A 38 0.47 7.72 7.58
C VAL A 38 -0.99 8.02 7.89
N ASP A 39 -1.29 8.09 9.17
CA ASP A 39 -2.64 8.40 9.64
C ASP A 39 -2.90 9.91 9.56
N ASP A 40 -3.85 10.28 8.73
CA ASP A 40 -4.27 11.67 8.51
C ASP A 40 -5.40 12.10 9.47
N GLY A 41 -5.29 11.69 10.73
CA GLY A 41 -6.22 12.09 11.80
C GLY A 41 -7.48 11.23 11.87
N SER A 42 -7.38 9.94 11.71
CA SER A 42 -8.48 8.98 11.84
C SER A 42 -9.12 9.00 13.23
N LYS A 43 -10.39 8.62 13.29
CA LYS A 43 -11.19 8.53 14.52
C LYS A 43 -11.91 7.17 14.67
N ASP A 44 -11.55 6.21 13.84
CA ASP A 44 -12.16 4.88 13.74
C ASP A 44 -11.45 3.80 14.57
N GLY A 45 -10.45 4.19 15.39
CA GLY A 45 -9.65 3.25 16.19
C GLY A 45 -8.40 2.72 15.47
N PHE A 46 -8.05 3.27 14.31
CA PHE A 46 -6.85 2.86 13.56
C PHE A 46 -5.58 2.92 14.42
N LYS A 47 -5.40 4.01 15.18
CA LYS A 47 -4.21 4.22 16.00
C LYS A 47 -4.03 3.10 17.03
N GLU A 48 -5.06 2.84 17.80
CA GLU A 48 -5.07 1.80 18.84
C GLU A 48 -4.84 0.42 18.24
N PHE A 49 -5.41 0.16 17.07
CA PHE A 49 -5.23 -1.10 16.36
C PHE A 49 -3.78 -1.28 15.91
N ILE A 50 -3.20 -0.30 15.20
CA ILE A 50 -1.87 -0.44 14.60
C ILE A 50 -0.75 -0.49 15.66
N GLU A 51 -0.90 0.23 16.78
CA GLU A 51 0.05 0.20 17.89
C GLU A 51 0.08 -1.17 18.61
N GLN A 52 -1.00 -1.93 18.54
CA GLN A 52 -1.10 -3.28 19.12
C GLN A 52 -0.88 -4.39 18.10
N TYR A 53 -0.77 -4.05 16.83
CA TYR A 53 -0.62 -5.03 15.78
C TYR A 53 0.78 -5.66 15.80
N HIS A 54 0.82 -6.99 15.82
CA HIS A 54 2.05 -7.76 15.76
C HIS A 54 2.02 -8.66 14.52
N SER A 55 2.90 -8.38 13.58
CA SER A 55 3.01 -9.19 12.37
C SER A 55 3.44 -10.62 12.70
N ALA A 56 2.64 -11.60 12.28
CA ALA A 56 2.96 -13.01 12.42
C ALA A 56 4.12 -13.45 11.52
N SER A 57 4.29 -12.77 10.40
CA SER A 57 5.32 -13.08 9.40
C SER A 57 6.57 -12.20 9.50
N GLY A 58 6.63 -11.29 10.48
CA GLY A 58 7.78 -10.43 10.72
C GLY A 58 7.86 -9.21 9.79
N LEU A 59 6.73 -8.69 9.31
CA LEU A 59 6.68 -7.44 8.56
C LEU A 59 7.19 -6.28 9.41
N GLN A 60 7.99 -5.40 8.82
CA GLN A 60 8.38 -4.15 9.45
C GLN A 60 7.28 -3.11 9.23
N ILE A 61 6.52 -2.83 10.28
CA ILE A 61 5.38 -1.92 10.25
C ILE A 61 5.69 -0.70 11.11
N ARG A 62 5.45 0.48 10.55
CA ARG A 62 5.54 1.75 11.26
C ARG A 62 4.29 2.57 10.99
N ALA A 63 3.85 3.32 12.00
CA ALA A 63 2.77 4.29 11.86
C ALA A 63 3.25 5.67 12.30
N ILE A 64 2.88 6.69 11.54
CA ILE A 64 3.08 8.10 11.87
C ILE A 64 1.75 8.83 11.75
N TYR A 65 1.60 9.91 12.47
CA TYR A 65 0.31 10.58 12.66
C TYR A 65 0.41 12.07 12.34
N GLN A 66 -0.60 12.61 11.69
CA GLN A 66 -0.75 14.06 11.48
C GLN A 66 -2.21 14.49 11.67
N GLN A 67 -2.44 15.79 11.77
CA GLN A 67 -3.79 16.35 11.66
C GLN A 67 -4.23 16.27 10.20
N ASN A 68 -5.53 16.06 9.96
CA ASN A 68 -6.06 15.89 8.60
C ASN A 68 -5.70 17.07 7.68
N GLN A 69 -4.96 16.77 6.63
CA GLN A 69 -4.52 17.69 5.59
C GLN A 69 -4.71 17.10 4.18
N GLY A 70 -5.32 15.94 4.11
CA GLY A 70 -5.59 15.24 2.87
C GLY A 70 -4.48 14.27 2.41
N PRO A 71 -4.80 13.38 1.46
CA PRO A 71 -3.94 12.26 1.09
C PRO A 71 -2.60 12.69 0.47
N GLY A 72 -2.56 13.81 -0.24
CA GLY A 72 -1.32 14.34 -0.80
C GLY A 72 -0.33 14.79 0.29
N ALA A 73 -0.81 15.51 1.32
CA ALA A 73 0.00 15.92 2.46
C ALA A 73 0.49 14.71 3.26
N ALA A 74 -0.38 13.71 3.46
CA ALA A 74 -0.03 12.47 4.13
C ALA A 74 1.09 11.71 3.38
N ARG A 75 0.98 11.55 2.06
CA ARG A 75 2.04 10.92 1.26
C ARG A 75 3.36 11.70 1.34
N ASN A 76 3.33 13.04 1.26
CA ASN A 76 4.52 13.88 1.39
C ASN A 76 5.15 13.73 2.79
N TYR A 77 4.34 13.67 3.83
CA TYR A 77 4.83 13.43 5.18
C TYR A 77 5.45 12.04 5.30
N GLY A 78 4.83 11.02 4.72
CA GLY A 78 5.37 9.68 4.62
C GLY A 78 6.75 9.65 3.97
N MET A 79 6.92 10.28 2.80
CA MET A 79 8.22 10.40 2.13
C MET A 79 9.30 11.00 3.03
N SER A 80 8.97 12.03 3.83
CA SER A 80 9.91 12.67 4.74
C SER A 80 10.36 11.78 5.90
N LYS A 81 9.66 10.71 6.20
CA LYS A 81 9.89 9.77 7.31
C LYS A 81 10.28 8.35 6.86
N ALA A 82 10.17 8.09 5.59
CA ALA A 82 10.53 6.82 4.96
C ALA A 82 12.02 6.52 5.13
N GLN A 83 12.37 5.25 5.25
CA GLN A 83 13.74 4.76 5.44
C GLN A 83 14.28 4.03 4.20
N GLY A 84 13.41 3.73 3.24
CA GLY A 84 13.77 3.06 1.99
C GLY A 84 14.40 4.01 0.97
N GLU A 85 15.19 3.45 0.10
CA GLU A 85 15.78 4.13 -1.05
C GLU A 85 14.70 4.46 -2.11
N TYR A 86 13.71 3.57 -2.26
CA TYR A 86 12.58 3.72 -3.17
C TYR A 86 11.28 3.85 -2.40
N PHE A 87 10.40 4.73 -2.87
CA PHE A 87 9.06 4.91 -2.32
C PHE A 87 8.02 4.23 -3.21
N ILE A 88 7.16 3.44 -2.60
CA ILE A 88 6.03 2.81 -3.26
C ILE A 88 4.75 3.35 -2.61
N PHE A 89 3.87 3.93 -3.41
CA PHE A 89 2.59 4.43 -2.91
C PHE A 89 1.50 3.40 -3.16
N VAL A 90 0.79 3.05 -2.11
CA VAL A 90 -0.33 2.11 -2.14
C VAL A 90 -1.50 2.73 -1.39
N ASP A 91 -2.70 2.59 -1.94
CA ASP A 91 -3.91 3.06 -1.27
C ASP A 91 -4.35 2.07 -0.18
N SER A 92 -4.99 2.60 0.87
CA SER A 92 -5.35 1.81 2.05
C SER A 92 -6.40 0.71 1.80
N ASP A 93 -7.09 0.77 0.67
CA ASP A 93 -8.10 -0.20 0.22
C ASP A 93 -7.56 -1.21 -0.82
N CYS A 94 -6.25 -1.26 -1.00
CA CYS A 94 -5.59 -2.23 -1.86
C CYS A 94 -5.29 -3.55 -1.13
N MET A 95 -5.13 -4.63 -1.90
CA MET A 95 -4.66 -5.93 -1.41
C MET A 95 -3.43 -6.35 -2.23
N PHE A 96 -2.44 -6.90 -1.55
CA PHE A 96 -1.20 -7.36 -2.20
C PHE A 96 -1.35 -8.78 -2.72
N PRO A 97 -1.11 -9.04 -4.02
CA PRO A 97 -0.85 -10.39 -4.50
C PRO A 97 0.43 -10.95 -3.84
N PRO A 98 0.50 -12.25 -3.53
CA PRO A 98 1.67 -12.82 -2.84
C PRO A 98 3.02 -12.53 -3.51
N GLN A 99 3.09 -12.55 -4.83
CA GLN A 99 4.31 -12.34 -5.62
C GLN A 99 4.62 -10.85 -5.90
N TRP A 100 3.77 -9.93 -5.45
CA TRP A 100 3.84 -8.51 -5.82
C TRP A 100 5.22 -7.89 -5.57
N LEU A 101 5.81 -8.12 -4.40
CA LEU A 101 7.13 -7.58 -4.09
C LEU A 101 8.24 -8.23 -4.91
N ALA A 102 8.16 -9.53 -5.12
CA ALA A 102 9.14 -10.27 -5.93
C ALA A 102 9.16 -9.78 -7.38
N GLU A 103 8.00 -9.48 -7.95
CA GLU A 103 7.91 -8.91 -9.31
C GLU A 103 8.46 -7.48 -9.38
N ILE A 104 8.24 -6.65 -8.36
CA ILE A 104 8.85 -5.32 -8.27
C ILE A 104 10.37 -5.43 -8.22
N GLU A 105 10.91 -6.31 -7.38
CA GLU A 105 12.35 -6.52 -7.29
C GLU A 105 12.96 -7.02 -8.60
N LYS A 106 12.28 -7.96 -9.26
CA LYS A 106 12.69 -8.46 -10.57
C LYS A 106 12.73 -7.35 -11.60
N ALA A 107 11.65 -6.56 -11.73
CA ALA A 107 11.57 -5.46 -12.67
C ALA A 107 12.66 -4.40 -12.41
N GLN A 108 12.91 -4.05 -11.14
CA GLN A 108 13.92 -3.08 -10.76
C GLN A 108 15.34 -3.59 -11.04
N ASN A 109 15.61 -4.88 -10.84
CA ASN A 109 16.92 -5.46 -11.11
C ASN A 109 17.21 -5.58 -12.62
N GLU A 110 16.18 -5.81 -13.44
CA GLU A 110 16.31 -5.97 -14.89
C GLU A 110 16.46 -4.60 -15.61
N HIS A 111 15.78 -3.56 -15.14
CA HIS A 111 15.62 -2.32 -15.89
C HIS A 111 16.14 -1.06 -15.18
N HIS A 112 16.36 -1.10 -13.86
CA HIS A 112 16.82 0.04 -13.04
C HIS A 112 15.96 1.31 -13.26
N TYR A 113 14.64 1.17 -13.14
CA TYR A 113 13.71 2.27 -13.33
C TYR A 113 13.86 3.35 -12.26
N ASP A 114 13.82 4.62 -12.67
CA ASP A 114 13.69 5.76 -11.75
C ASP A 114 12.26 5.88 -11.20
N ALA A 115 11.26 5.55 -12.02
CA ALA A 115 9.85 5.48 -11.63
C ALA A 115 9.07 4.55 -12.56
N PHE A 116 8.11 3.82 -12.02
CA PHE A 116 7.14 3.05 -12.79
C PHE A 116 5.83 2.89 -12.01
N GLY A 117 4.75 2.61 -12.71
CA GLY A 117 3.45 2.27 -12.14
C GLY A 117 3.02 0.87 -12.58
N GLY A 118 2.27 0.20 -11.73
CA GLY A 118 1.65 -1.09 -12.05
C GLY A 118 0.16 -0.90 -12.42
N PRO A 119 -0.41 -1.84 -13.18
CA PRO A 119 -1.84 -1.83 -13.45
C PRO A 119 -2.63 -2.20 -12.20
N ASP A 120 -3.72 -1.47 -11.96
CA ASP A 120 -4.72 -1.87 -10.97
C ASP A 120 -5.66 -2.93 -11.57
N THR A 121 -6.06 -3.88 -10.74
CA THR A 121 -7.06 -4.87 -11.12
C THR A 121 -8.10 -5.04 -10.03
N CYS A 122 -9.35 -5.23 -10.43
CA CYS A 122 -10.43 -5.43 -9.46
C CYS A 122 -10.35 -6.83 -8.82
N HIS A 123 -10.72 -6.91 -7.55
CA HIS A 123 -10.80 -8.19 -6.85
C HIS A 123 -11.85 -9.11 -7.51
N PRO A 124 -11.59 -10.42 -7.63
CA PRO A 124 -12.53 -11.37 -8.26
C PRO A 124 -13.94 -11.37 -7.65
N SER A 125 -14.06 -11.03 -6.35
CA SER A 125 -15.35 -10.98 -5.64
C SER A 125 -16.18 -9.73 -5.93
N PHE A 126 -15.66 -8.74 -6.67
CA PHE A 126 -16.40 -7.54 -7.00
C PHE A 126 -17.66 -7.85 -7.79
N SER A 127 -18.73 -7.09 -7.52
CA SER A 127 -19.99 -7.20 -8.26
C SER A 127 -19.79 -6.95 -9.76
N PRO A 128 -20.69 -7.44 -10.62
CA PRO A 128 -20.60 -7.17 -12.07
C PRO A 128 -20.52 -5.70 -12.42
N LEU A 129 -21.19 -4.83 -11.65
CA LEU A 129 -21.14 -3.37 -11.83
C LEU A 129 -19.73 -2.82 -11.54
N LEU A 130 -19.13 -3.22 -10.41
CA LEU A 130 -17.76 -2.77 -10.05
C LEU A 130 -16.71 -3.29 -11.04
N LYS A 131 -16.89 -4.51 -11.55
CA LYS A 131 -16.03 -5.06 -12.62
C LYS A 131 -16.16 -4.26 -13.93
N ALA A 132 -17.38 -3.85 -14.28
CA ALA A 132 -17.61 -3.02 -15.47
C ALA A 132 -17.00 -1.63 -15.32
N ILE A 133 -17.10 -1.01 -14.13
CA ILE A 133 -16.44 0.26 -13.83
C ILE A 133 -14.92 0.12 -13.94
N ASN A 134 -14.33 -0.90 -13.32
CA ASN A 134 -12.89 -1.16 -13.42
C ASN A 134 -12.47 -1.35 -14.88
N TYR A 135 -13.22 -2.15 -15.66
CA TYR A 135 -12.93 -2.34 -17.09
C TYR A 135 -12.98 -1.02 -17.87
N SER A 136 -13.94 -0.14 -17.58
CA SER A 136 -14.01 1.17 -18.25
C SER A 136 -12.82 2.08 -17.92
N MET A 137 -12.25 1.96 -16.70
CA MET A 137 -11.09 2.73 -16.26
C MET A 137 -9.76 2.18 -16.79
N THR A 138 -9.68 0.87 -17.00
CA THR A 138 -8.42 0.19 -17.38
C THR A 138 -8.37 -0.22 -18.85
N SER A 139 -9.46 -0.05 -19.61
CA SER A 139 -9.49 -0.38 -21.04
C SER A 139 -8.83 0.69 -21.89
N PHE A 140 -8.33 0.30 -23.06
CA PHE A 140 -7.70 1.21 -24.03
C PHE A 140 -8.60 2.40 -24.46
N ILE A 141 -9.92 2.23 -24.38
CA ILE A 141 -10.90 3.29 -24.73
C ILE A 141 -11.25 4.16 -23.49
N GLY A 142 -10.87 3.73 -22.27
CA GLY A 142 -11.10 4.46 -21.04
C GLY A 142 -10.01 5.48 -20.74
N THR A 143 -9.39 5.35 -19.58
CA THR A 143 -8.33 6.25 -19.08
C THR A 143 -6.93 5.61 -19.12
N GLY A 144 -6.85 4.39 -19.56
CA GLY A 144 -5.61 3.61 -19.63
C GLY A 144 -4.69 3.94 -20.79
#